data_7e305d8ed3b4902017fa2f53f709f31a
#
_entry.id   7e305d8ed3b4902017fa2f53f709f31a
#
_cell.length_a   1.000
_cell.length_b   1.000
_cell.length_c   1.000
_cell.angle_alpha   90.00
_cell.angle_beta   90.00
_cell.angle_gamma   90.00
#
_symmetry.space_group_name_H-M   'P 1'
#
loop_
_entity.id
_entity.type
_entity.pdbx_description
1 polymer ?
#
loop_
_entity_poly.entity_id
_entity_poly.type
_entity_poly.pdbx_seq_one_letter_code
_entity_poly.pdbx_strand_id
1 'polypeptide(L)'
;MKKIAYQIKVSLTIAALYAINSIMAYEIDHLEPPFWWVNMEEEKLQLLVHGKNISFLQPQIEYENVEIISVKRTENNNYLFIDLSIKNANAGSFGIQFIRLGKVEAEYRYVLRERSLGSKDREGFDSGDVIYLITPDRYANGDPRNDSVDGLREKLKRNNKDGRHGGDIQAVSYTHLTLPTKQAV
;
A
#
# COMPACT_ATOMS: atom_id res chain seq x y z
N MET A 1 -54.79 29.89 11.71
CA MET A 1 -54.03 28.80 12.40
C MET A 1 -53.66 27.65 11.47
N LYS A 2 -54.51 27.08 10.62
CA LYS A 2 -54.19 25.94 9.74
C LYS A 2 -53.10 26.21 8.70
N LYS A 3 -53.00 27.43 8.11
CA LYS A 3 -51.99 27.82 7.14
C LYS A 3 -50.56 27.94 7.75
N ILE A 4 -50.46 28.42 8.98
CA ILE A 4 -49.18 28.54 9.70
C ILE A 4 -48.62 27.14 10.07
N ALA A 5 -49.47 26.24 10.52
CA ALA A 5 -49.06 24.88 10.83
C ALA A 5 -48.63 24.07 9.60
N TYR A 6 -49.18 24.35 8.42
CA TYR A 6 -48.75 23.75 7.16
C TYR A 6 -47.39 24.25 6.74
N GLN A 7 -47.12 25.55 6.80
CA GLN A 7 -45.81 26.15 6.48
C GLN A 7 -44.70 25.64 7.40
N ILE A 8 -44.97 25.48 8.68
CA ILE A 8 -44.01 24.91 9.64
C ILE A 8 -43.69 23.46 9.31
N LYS A 9 -44.70 22.64 8.95
CA LYS A 9 -44.47 21.24 8.55
C LYS A 9 -43.65 21.13 7.26
N VAL A 10 -43.91 21.96 6.25
CA VAL A 10 -43.16 21.96 4.99
C VAL A 10 -41.71 22.43 5.23
N SER A 11 -41.49 23.43 6.06
CA SER A 11 -40.16 23.92 6.43
C SER A 11 -39.36 22.87 7.20
N LEU A 12 -39.97 22.13 8.14
CA LEU A 12 -39.31 21.02 8.85
C LEU A 12 -38.96 19.85 7.92
N THR A 13 -39.84 19.53 6.95
CA THR A 13 -39.52 18.45 5.99
C THR A 13 -38.37 18.81 5.05
N ILE A 14 -38.31 20.05 4.62
CA ILE A 14 -37.21 20.56 3.79
C ILE A 14 -35.91 20.58 4.60
N ALA A 15 -35.91 21.03 5.85
CA ALA A 15 -34.76 21.00 6.74
C ALA A 15 -34.28 19.54 7.05
N ALA A 16 -35.21 18.60 7.21
CA ALA A 16 -34.88 17.19 7.40
C ALA A 16 -34.26 16.57 6.13
N LEU A 17 -34.70 16.94 4.92
CA LEU A 17 -34.09 16.52 3.68
C LEU A 17 -32.66 17.07 3.50
N TYR A 18 -32.36 18.27 4.00
CA TYR A 18 -31.00 18.81 4.00
C TYR A 18 -30.08 18.19 5.05
N ALA A 19 -30.63 17.67 6.15
CA ALA A 19 -29.87 17.05 7.23
C ALA A 19 -29.39 15.61 6.89
N ILE A 20 -29.90 14.98 5.84
CA ILE A 20 -29.53 13.61 5.43
C ILE A 20 -28.33 13.58 4.46
N ASN A 21 -27.74 14.72 4.12
CA ASN A 21 -26.41 14.72 3.53
C ASN A 21 -25.40 14.34 4.63
N SER A 22 -25.45 13.08 5.07
CA SER A 22 -24.30 12.46 5.73
C SER A 22 -23.13 12.67 4.78
N ILE A 23 -22.21 13.55 5.15
CA ILE A 23 -20.92 13.67 4.48
C ILE A 23 -20.28 12.30 4.62
N MET A 24 -20.49 11.45 3.63
CA MET A 24 -19.73 10.21 3.48
C MET A 24 -18.32 10.70 3.14
N ALA A 25 -17.52 10.96 4.16
CA ALA A 25 -16.11 11.21 3.95
C ALA A 25 -15.53 9.93 3.33
N TYR A 26 -15.12 10.03 2.07
CA TYR A 26 -14.37 8.97 1.42
C TYR A 26 -12.94 9.06 1.92
N GLU A 27 -12.48 7.97 2.53
CA GLU A 27 -11.11 7.85 3.00
C GLU A 27 -10.40 6.81 2.13
N ILE A 28 -9.18 7.13 1.75
CA ILE A 28 -8.30 6.20 1.05
C ILE A 28 -7.41 5.59 2.12
N ASP A 29 -7.67 4.31 2.42
CA ASP A 29 -6.91 3.56 3.43
C ASP A 29 -5.47 3.33 2.99
N HIS A 30 -5.29 2.94 1.72
CA HIS A 30 -3.99 2.78 1.10
C HIS A 30 -4.08 2.73 -0.44
N LEU A 31 -2.95 2.98 -1.08
CA LEU A 31 -2.76 2.91 -2.52
C LEU A 31 -1.47 2.17 -2.82
N GLU A 32 -1.54 1.15 -3.66
CA GLU A 32 -0.42 0.30 -4.02
C GLU A 32 -0.12 0.32 -5.53
N PRO A 33 1.16 0.38 -5.92
CA PRO A 33 2.33 0.61 -5.07
C PRO A 33 2.34 2.04 -4.51
N PRO A 34 2.90 2.29 -3.31
CA PRO A 34 2.81 3.59 -2.63
C PRO A 34 3.63 4.71 -3.31
N PHE A 35 4.50 4.34 -4.21
CA PHE A 35 5.29 5.21 -5.10
C PHE A 35 5.83 4.40 -6.26
N TRP A 36 6.31 5.07 -7.32
CA TRP A 36 6.95 4.42 -8.45
C TRP A 36 8.14 5.23 -8.94
N TRP A 37 8.84 4.72 -9.95
CA TRP A 37 9.98 5.39 -10.56
C TRP A 37 9.68 5.78 -12.00
N VAL A 38 10.17 6.95 -12.41
CA VAL A 38 10.19 7.35 -13.82
C VAL A 38 11.28 6.59 -14.59
N ASN A 39 11.20 6.62 -15.91
CA ASN A 39 12.20 6.02 -16.81
C ASN A 39 12.40 4.51 -16.58
N MET A 40 11.33 3.80 -16.18
CA MET A 40 11.28 2.35 -16.21
C MET A 40 11.03 1.89 -17.65
N GLU A 41 11.44 0.65 -17.98
CA GLU A 41 11.17 0.04 -19.28
C GLU A 41 9.67 -0.10 -19.54
N GLU A 42 8.91 -0.52 -18.53
CA GLU A 42 7.45 -0.51 -18.58
C GLU A 42 6.92 0.88 -18.24
N GLU A 43 6.33 1.53 -19.24
CA GLU A 43 5.77 2.87 -19.13
C GLU A 43 4.32 2.88 -18.57
N LYS A 44 3.75 1.70 -18.31
CA LYS A 44 2.43 1.55 -17.71
C LYS A 44 2.55 1.22 -16.22
N LEU A 45 1.72 1.87 -15.44
CA LEU A 45 1.63 1.67 -14.00
C LEU A 45 0.19 1.38 -13.62
N GLN A 46 -0.06 0.27 -12.96
CA GLN A 46 -1.37 0.00 -12.38
C GLN A 46 -1.34 0.34 -10.89
N LEU A 47 -2.30 1.14 -10.45
CA LEU A 47 -2.53 1.48 -9.06
C LEU A 47 -3.75 0.71 -8.53
N LEU A 48 -3.59 0.03 -7.40
CA LEU A 48 -4.69 -0.49 -6.59
C LEU A 48 -5.02 0.55 -5.51
N VAL A 49 -6.25 1.02 -5.49
CA VAL A 49 -6.75 1.93 -4.46
C VAL A 49 -7.75 1.18 -3.59
N HIS A 50 -7.53 1.21 -2.28
CA HIS A 50 -8.45 0.68 -1.28
C HIS A 50 -9.00 1.78 -0.41
N GLY A 51 -10.30 1.75 -0.20
CA GLY A 51 -11.02 2.67 0.65
C GLY A 51 -12.52 2.38 0.61
N LYS A 52 -13.24 2.76 1.63
CA LYS A 52 -14.69 2.48 1.73
C LYS A 52 -15.46 3.11 0.57
N ASN A 53 -16.09 2.25 -0.26
CA ASN A 53 -16.89 2.66 -1.42
C ASN A 53 -16.12 3.47 -2.48
N ILE A 54 -14.79 3.31 -2.55
CA ILE A 54 -13.92 4.08 -3.47
C ILE A 54 -14.30 3.87 -4.94
N SER A 55 -14.87 2.72 -5.30
CA SER A 55 -15.27 2.41 -6.68
C SER A 55 -16.36 3.33 -7.24
N PHE A 56 -17.09 4.06 -6.38
CA PHE A 56 -18.10 5.04 -6.82
C PHE A 56 -17.52 6.37 -7.25
N LEU A 57 -16.23 6.56 -7.02
CA LEU A 57 -15.54 7.79 -7.38
C LEU A 57 -14.87 7.65 -8.76
N GLN A 58 -14.67 8.79 -9.41
CA GLN A 58 -13.93 8.90 -10.66
C GLN A 58 -12.56 9.51 -10.38
N PRO A 59 -11.44 8.81 -10.62
CA PRO A 59 -10.12 9.39 -10.46
C PRO A 59 -9.83 10.40 -11.55
N GLN A 60 -9.15 11.47 -11.19
CA GLN A 60 -8.63 12.50 -12.08
C GLN A 60 -7.21 12.86 -11.65
N ILE A 61 -6.33 13.07 -12.63
CA ILE A 61 -4.93 13.43 -12.44
C ILE A 61 -4.62 14.61 -13.35
N GLU A 62 -3.94 15.62 -12.81
CA GLU A 62 -3.38 16.74 -13.55
C GLU A 62 -1.89 16.78 -13.28
N TYR A 63 -1.12 16.06 -14.11
CA TYR A 63 0.33 16.04 -14.06
C TYR A 63 0.90 15.77 -15.45
N GLU A 64 1.96 16.48 -15.80
CA GLU A 64 2.55 16.42 -17.13
C GLU A 64 3.02 14.99 -17.45
N ASN A 65 2.61 14.46 -18.61
CA ASN A 65 2.94 13.13 -19.08
C ASN A 65 2.48 11.96 -18.16
N VAL A 66 1.46 12.21 -17.34
CA VAL A 66 0.74 11.16 -16.61
C VAL A 66 -0.71 11.15 -17.05
N GLU A 67 -1.15 10.05 -17.65
CA GLU A 67 -2.50 9.92 -18.17
C GLU A 67 -3.19 8.67 -17.63
N ILE A 68 -4.49 8.77 -17.32
CA ILE A 68 -5.31 7.61 -16.97
C ILE A 68 -5.70 6.89 -18.24
N ILE A 69 -5.21 5.66 -18.43
CA ILE A 69 -5.54 4.80 -19.56
C ILE A 69 -6.90 4.12 -19.34
N SER A 70 -7.10 3.56 -18.15
CA SER A 70 -8.33 2.87 -17.79
C SER A 70 -8.59 2.88 -16.30
N VAL A 71 -9.87 2.71 -15.94
CA VAL A 71 -10.32 2.57 -14.55
C VAL A 71 -11.16 1.31 -14.47
N LYS A 72 -10.69 0.31 -13.71
CA LYS A 72 -11.37 -0.98 -13.54
C LYS A 72 -11.97 -1.06 -12.15
N ARG A 73 -13.25 -1.40 -12.10
CA ARG A 73 -14.01 -1.60 -10.87
C ARG A 73 -14.22 -3.10 -10.64
N THR A 74 -14.12 -3.52 -9.40
CA THR A 74 -14.37 -4.90 -8.99
C THR A 74 -15.80 -5.06 -8.45
N GLU A 75 -16.23 -6.28 -8.17
CA GLU A 75 -17.49 -6.55 -7.46
C GLU A 75 -17.47 -5.96 -6.05
N ASN A 76 -16.29 -5.88 -5.43
CA ASN A 76 -16.13 -5.24 -4.14
C ASN A 76 -15.93 -3.73 -4.32
N ASN A 77 -16.88 -2.95 -3.88
CA ASN A 77 -16.88 -1.49 -4.01
C ASN A 77 -15.74 -0.77 -3.27
N ASN A 78 -14.99 -1.47 -2.44
CA ASN A 78 -13.87 -0.89 -1.70
C ASN A 78 -12.55 -0.92 -2.47
N TYR A 79 -12.55 -1.43 -3.72
CA TYR A 79 -11.35 -1.52 -4.54
C TYR A 79 -11.56 -0.85 -5.90
N LEU A 80 -10.52 -0.18 -6.36
CA LEU A 80 -10.46 0.46 -7.66
C LEU A 80 -9.06 0.26 -8.24
N PHE A 81 -8.97 -0.17 -9.51
CA PHE A 81 -7.70 -0.21 -10.24
C PHE A 81 -7.64 0.93 -11.24
N ILE A 82 -6.53 1.63 -11.27
CA ILE A 82 -6.26 2.73 -12.19
C ILE A 82 -5.03 2.37 -13.00
N ASP A 83 -5.19 2.20 -14.30
CA ASP A 83 -4.06 2.00 -15.22
C ASP A 83 -3.61 3.37 -15.72
N LEU A 84 -2.34 3.68 -15.52
CA LEU A 84 -1.70 4.93 -15.91
C LEU A 84 -0.68 4.71 -17.03
N SER A 85 -0.56 5.69 -17.93
CA SER A 85 0.67 5.92 -18.69
C SER A 85 1.52 6.92 -17.95
N ILE A 86 2.79 6.60 -17.75
CA ILE A 86 3.79 7.50 -17.15
C ILE A 86 4.94 7.77 -18.13
N LYS A 87 4.63 7.62 -19.42
CA LYS A 87 5.60 7.81 -20.50
C LYS A 87 6.15 9.23 -20.50
N ASN A 88 7.47 9.35 -20.41
CA ASN A 88 8.17 10.65 -20.34
C ASN A 88 7.73 11.52 -19.15
N ALA A 89 7.13 10.95 -18.11
CA ALA A 89 6.80 11.68 -16.90
C ALA A 89 8.08 12.10 -16.15
N ASN A 90 8.03 13.27 -15.53
CA ASN A 90 9.09 13.73 -14.65
C ASN A 90 8.90 13.20 -13.23
N ALA A 91 10.00 13.04 -12.49
CA ALA A 91 9.92 12.75 -11.06
C ALA A 91 9.31 13.94 -10.31
N GLY A 92 8.47 13.63 -9.34
CA GLY A 92 7.74 14.64 -8.57
C GLY A 92 6.58 14.04 -7.81
N SER A 93 5.74 14.90 -7.26
CA SER A 93 4.53 14.47 -6.56
C SER A 93 3.31 15.21 -7.10
N PHE A 94 2.19 14.49 -7.23
CA PHE A 94 0.93 15.02 -7.71
C PHE A 94 -0.25 14.46 -6.92
N GLY A 95 -1.39 15.16 -6.99
CA GLY A 95 -2.65 14.71 -6.41
C GLY A 95 -3.40 13.81 -7.38
N ILE A 96 -3.89 12.68 -6.88
CA ILE A 96 -4.92 11.89 -7.52
C ILE A 96 -6.23 12.29 -6.86
N GLN A 97 -7.07 13.00 -7.58
CA GLN A 97 -8.37 13.46 -7.08
C GLN A 97 -9.43 12.40 -7.40
N PHE A 98 -10.30 12.15 -6.44
CA PHE A 98 -11.42 11.22 -6.58
C PHE A 98 -12.72 12.02 -6.53
N ILE A 99 -13.41 12.05 -7.65
CA ILE A 99 -14.53 12.95 -7.90
C ILE A 99 -15.85 12.20 -7.92
N ARG A 100 -16.89 12.82 -7.36
CA ARG A 100 -18.27 12.38 -7.46
C ARG A 100 -19.19 13.58 -7.68
N LEU A 101 -20.07 13.50 -8.68
CA LEU A 101 -21.01 14.58 -9.01
C LEU A 101 -20.35 15.96 -9.16
N GLY A 102 -19.14 16.00 -9.75
CA GLY A 102 -18.38 17.23 -9.96
C GLY A 102 -17.67 17.79 -8.73
N LYS A 103 -17.69 17.08 -7.59
CA LYS A 103 -17.02 17.48 -6.36
C LYS A 103 -15.89 16.53 -6.04
N VAL A 104 -14.74 17.05 -5.62
CA VAL A 104 -13.63 16.25 -5.07
C VAL A 104 -14.03 15.73 -3.69
N GLU A 105 -14.11 14.42 -3.55
CA GLU A 105 -14.53 13.75 -2.33
C GLU A 105 -13.33 13.19 -1.54
N ALA A 106 -12.23 12.86 -2.24
CA ALA A 106 -10.97 12.44 -1.63
C ALA A 106 -9.80 12.83 -2.53
N GLU A 107 -8.61 12.93 -1.96
CA GLU A 107 -7.36 13.16 -2.68
C GLU A 107 -6.25 12.32 -2.07
N TYR A 108 -5.38 11.76 -2.93
CA TYR A 108 -4.19 11.02 -2.52
C TYR A 108 -2.96 11.62 -3.19
N ARG A 109 -1.92 11.94 -2.42
CA ARG A 109 -0.67 12.45 -2.95
C ARG A 109 0.23 11.30 -3.35
N TYR A 110 0.45 11.15 -4.66
CA TYR A 110 1.32 10.13 -5.23
C TYR A 110 2.70 10.68 -5.58
N VAL A 111 3.72 9.80 -5.56
CA VAL A 111 5.12 10.19 -5.79
C VAL A 111 5.74 9.33 -6.90
N LEU A 112 6.25 9.99 -7.94
CA LEU A 112 7.17 9.42 -8.90
C LEU A 112 8.59 9.82 -8.52
N ARG A 113 9.49 8.85 -8.40
CA ARG A 113 10.88 9.03 -7.98
C ARG A 113 11.84 8.92 -9.16
N GLU A 114 12.96 9.62 -9.06
CA GLU A 114 14.08 9.36 -9.93
C GLU A 114 14.67 7.97 -9.66
N ARG A 115 15.13 7.31 -10.72
CA ARG A 115 15.90 6.06 -10.57
C ARG A 115 17.31 6.39 -10.10
N SER A 116 17.86 5.53 -9.26
CA SER A 116 19.26 5.60 -8.88
C SER A 116 20.15 5.47 -10.12
N LEU A 117 21.21 6.26 -10.20
CA LEU A 117 22.18 6.19 -11.28
C LEU A 117 22.72 4.75 -11.41
N GLY A 118 22.81 4.23 -12.65
CA GLY A 118 23.25 2.87 -12.91
C GLY A 118 22.26 1.77 -12.52
N SER A 119 21.05 2.12 -12.06
CA SER A 119 20.05 1.10 -11.67
C SER A 119 19.56 0.24 -12.83
N LYS A 120 19.62 0.74 -14.07
CA LYS A 120 19.26 -0.01 -15.28
C LYS A 120 20.27 -1.10 -15.64
N ASP A 121 21.50 -0.94 -15.16
CA ASP A 121 22.63 -1.83 -15.48
C ASP A 121 22.80 -2.92 -14.39
N ARG A 122 21.89 -2.97 -13.40
CA ARG A 122 21.88 -4.03 -12.40
C ARG A 122 21.36 -5.31 -13.02
N GLU A 123 22.15 -6.34 -12.91
CA GLU A 123 21.75 -7.69 -13.29
C GLU A 123 20.72 -8.24 -12.29
N GLY A 124 19.69 -8.89 -12.79
CA GLY A 124 18.74 -9.67 -12.00
C GLY A 124 19.29 -11.05 -11.66
N PHE A 125 18.49 -11.88 -11.03
CA PHE A 125 18.83 -13.29 -10.81
C PHE A 125 18.80 -14.06 -12.13
N ASP A 126 19.76 -14.95 -12.32
CA ASP A 126 19.82 -15.83 -13.47
C ASP A 126 20.06 -17.30 -13.08
N SER A 127 20.27 -18.18 -14.06
CA SER A 127 20.49 -19.61 -13.82
C SER A 127 21.85 -19.94 -13.17
N GLY A 128 22.76 -18.97 -13.06
CA GLY A 128 24.03 -19.09 -12.36
C GLY A 128 23.93 -18.79 -10.86
N ASP A 129 22.83 -18.18 -10.44
CA ASP A 129 22.64 -17.78 -9.06
C ASP A 129 22.15 -18.94 -8.18
N VAL A 130 22.59 -18.93 -6.92
CA VAL A 130 22.10 -19.85 -5.89
C VAL A 130 21.27 -19.07 -4.88
N ILE A 131 19.99 -19.44 -4.78
CA ILE A 131 19.09 -18.85 -3.78
C ILE A 131 19.03 -19.77 -2.57
N TYR A 132 19.41 -19.25 -1.39
CA TYR A 132 19.34 -19.95 -0.13
C TYR A 132 18.20 -19.39 0.74
N LEU A 133 17.19 -20.21 0.98
CA LEU A 133 16.07 -19.88 1.87
C LEU A 133 16.42 -20.34 3.29
N ILE A 134 16.42 -19.42 4.24
CA ILE A 134 16.60 -19.70 5.66
C ILE A 134 15.38 -19.24 6.46
N THR A 135 15.08 -19.98 7.55
CA THR A 135 14.03 -19.64 8.52
C THR A 135 14.67 -19.43 9.90
N PRO A 136 15.28 -18.27 10.15
CA PRO A 136 16.08 -18.02 11.35
C PRO A 136 15.31 -18.26 12.65
N ASP A 137 14.03 -17.92 12.69
CA ASP A 137 13.18 -18.06 13.89
C ASP A 137 13.16 -19.47 14.47
N ARG A 138 13.32 -20.50 13.63
CA ARG A 138 13.32 -21.93 14.00
C ARG A 138 14.70 -22.49 14.26
N TYR A 139 15.72 -21.71 14.09
CA TYR A 139 17.10 -22.15 14.27
C TYR A 139 17.55 -21.97 15.72
N ALA A 140 18.61 -21.27 15.95
CA ALA A 140 19.12 -20.94 17.27
C ALA A 140 18.94 -19.45 17.57
N ASN A 141 18.83 -19.11 18.83
CA ASN A 141 18.77 -17.71 19.27
C ASN A 141 20.17 -17.23 19.65
N GLY A 142 20.71 -16.30 18.89
CA GLY A 142 22.03 -15.69 19.13
C GLY A 142 21.95 -14.38 19.93
N ASP A 143 20.80 -13.70 19.87
CA ASP A 143 20.58 -12.44 20.59
C ASP A 143 19.15 -12.35 21.16
N PRO A 144 18.92 -12.69 22.42
CA PRO A 144 17.59 -12.63 23.03
C PRO A 144 16.96 -11.24 23.06
N ARG A 145 17.71 -10.15 22.81
CA ARG A 145 17.19 -8.79 22.82
C ARG A 145 16.30 -8.49 21.62
N ASN A 146 16.44 -9.24 20.55
CA ASN A 146 15.65 -9.11 19.33
C ASN A 146 14.42 -10.05 19.26
N ASP A 147 14.19 -10.87 20.27
CA ASP A 147 13.11 -11.87 20.33
C ASP A 147 11.72 -11.24 20.16
N SER A 148 11.52 -10.04 20.68
CA SER A 148 10.26 -9.31 20.59
C SER A 148 10.54 -7.87 20.22
N VAL A 149 10.12 -7.47 19.02
CA VAL A 149 10.28 -6.10 18.51
C VAL A 149 8.97 -5.35 18.67
N ASP A 150 9.04 -4.09 19.08
CA ASP A 150 7.85 -3.25 19.18
C ASP A 150 7.26 -3.01 17.78
N GLY A 151 5.92 -3.00 17.70
CA GLY A 151 5.19 -2.88 16.45
C GLY A 151 5.00 -4.18 15.68
N LEU A 152 5.66 -5.28 16.04
CA LEU A 152 5.36 -6.60 15.46
C LEU A 152 4.13 -7.22 16.11
N ARG A 153 3.30 -7.83 15.27
CA ARG A 153 2.03 -8.43 15.65
C ARG A 153 2.20 -9.58 16.65
N GLU A 154 3.26 -10.37 16.48
CA GLU A 154 3.54 -11.52 17.32
C GLU A 154 4.74 -11.30 18.21
N LYS A 155 4.60 -11.76 19.44
CA LYS A 155 5.65 -11.80 20.45
C LYS A 155 6.22 -13.21 20.57
N LEU A 156 7.37 -13.36 21.26
CA LEU A 156 7.99 -14.65 21.54
C LEU A 156 7.01 -15.61 22.25
N LYS A 157 6.86 -16.83 21.70
CA LYS A 157 5.98 -17.90 22.22
C LYS A 157 6.58 -19.28 21.99
N ARG A 158 7.73 -19.56 22.59
CA ARG A 158 8.47 -20.83 22.41
C ARG A 158 7.70 -22.09 22.80
N ASN A 159 6.73 -21.96 23.70
CA ASN A 159 5.88 -23.08 24.13
C ASN A 159 4.78 -23.43 23.11
N ASN A 160 4.61 -22.67 22.07
CA ASN A 160 3.67 -22.94 20.98
C ASN A 160 4.48 -23.33 19.74
N LYS A 161 4.23 -24.52 19.20
CA LYS A 161 4.89 -25.01 17.97
C LYS A 161 4.73 -24.08 16.77
N ASP A 162 3.62 -23.34 16.72
CA ASP A 162 3.30 -22.39 15.66
C ASP A 162 3.67 -20.93 16.02
N GLY A 163 4.19 -20.70 17.24
CA GLY A 163 4.61 -19.38 17.71
C GLY A 163 6.03 -19.02 17.29
N ARG A 164 6.41 -17.75 17.48
CA ARG A 164 7.78 -17.30 17.29
C ARG A 164 8.71 -17.90 18.33
N HIS A 165 9.88 -18.38 17.88
CA HIS A 165 10.89 -19.03 18.73
C HIS A 165 12.10 -18.13 19.02
N GLY A 166 12.26 -17.02 18.28
CA GLY A 166 13.29 -16.03 18.52
C GLY A 166 14.67 -16.39 17.95
N GLY A 167 14.73 -17.36 17.04
CA GLY A 167 15.97 -17.62 16.32
C GLY A 167 16.32 -16.45 15.39
N ASP A 168 17.61 -16.21 15.17
CA ASP A 168 18.11 -15.05 14.46
C ASP A 168 19.29 -15.33 13.53
N ILE A 169 19.61 -14.35 12.69
CA ILE A 169 20.72 -14.42 11.74
C ILE A 169 22.06 -14.48 12.45
N GLN A 170 22.19 -13.92 13.64
CA GLN A 170 23.43 -13.94 14.40
C GLN A 170 23.81 -15.38 14.79
N ALA A 171 22.82 -16.18 15.22
CA ALA A 171 23.04 -17.60 15.51
C ALA A 171 23.38 -18.40 14.26
N VAL A 172 22.69 -18.13 13.14
CA VAL A 172 23.00 -18.75 11.84
C VAL A 172 24.46 -18.45 11.44
N SER A 173 24.85 -17.17 11.49
CA SER A 173 26.21 -16.74 11.18
C SER A 173 27.26 -17.41 12.09
N TYR A 174 27.00 -17.45 13.38
CA TYR A 174 27.91 -18.06 14.37
C TYR A 174 28.18 -19.55 14.08
N THR A 175 27.15 -20.32 13.79
CA THR A 175 27.29 -21.77 13.50
C THR A 175 27.99 -22.02 12.18
N HIS A 176 27.81 -21.18 11.17
CA HIS A 176 28.52 -21.32 9.90
C HIS A 176 29.99 -20.89 9.94
N LEU A 177 30.31 -19.89 10.78
CA LEU A 177 31.68 -19.37 10.91
C LEU A 177 32.52 -20.15 11.92
N THR A 178 31.92 -20.89 12.86
CA THR A 178 32.57 -21.56 13.96
C THR A 178 32.43 -23.08 13.94
N LEU A 179 32.18 -23.69 12.76
CA LEU A 179 32.28 -25.12 12.64
C LEU A 179 33.71 -25.53 13.08
N PRO A 180 33.87 -26.25 14.21
CA PRO A 180 35.18 -26.74 14.55
C PRO A 180 35.58 -27.74 13.45
N THR A 181 36.60 -27.41 12.71
CA THR A 181 37.31 -28.39 11.92
C THR A 181 37.88 -29.41 12.92
N LYS A 182 37.11 -30.43 13.31
CA LYS A 182 37.69 -31.62 13.87
C LYS A 182 38.57 -32.24 12.79
N GLN A 183 39.86 -31.93 12.84
CA GLN A 183 40.82 -32.77 12.19
C GLN A 183 40.69 -34.13 12.90
N ALA A 184 40.17 -35.11 12.15
CA ALA A 184 40.30 -36.51 12.56
C ALA A 184 41.81 -36.82 12.55
N VAL A 185 42.34 -37.15 13.73
CA VAL A 185 43.66 -37.73 13.89
C VAL A 185 43.52 -39.22 13.60
#